data_50430233026d0f2dbfb2b4aea196e2b5
#
_entry.id   50430233026d0f2dbfb2b4aea196e2b5
#
_cell.length_a   1.000
_cell.length_b   1.000
_cell.length_c   1.000
_cell.angle_alpha   90.00
_cell.angle_beta   90.00
_cell.angle_gamma   90.00
#
_symmetry.space_group_name_H-M   'P 1'
#
loop_
_entity.id
_entity.type
_entity.pdbx_description
1 polymer ?
#
loop_
_entity_poly.entity_id
_entity_poly.type
_entity_poly.pdbx_seq_one_letter_code
_entity_poly.pdbx_strand_id
1 'polypeptide(L)'
;MKKIACLLSTVLLMFAMAVPAAAAELSHTVVRGDTMWKLAVKYQVGTREIIAANPQVPNPNLIYPGQKLTIPQLSDSVQDYEAEVIRLVNDIRKQNGLKPLAANWELSRVARYKSQDMVDKKYFSHTSSRV
;
A
#
# COMPACT_ATOMS: atom_id res chain seq x y z
N MET A 1 32.09 63.20 -17.60
CA MET A 1 32.53 61.99 -16.92
C MET A 1 31.28 61.33 -16.30
N LYS A 2 30.70 60.35 -16.99
CA LYS A 2 29.43 59.71 -16.60
C LYS A 2 29.75 58.48 -15.82
N LYS A 3 29.32 58.40 -14.55
CA LYS A 3 29.48 57.25 -13.68
C LYS A 3 28.36 56.27 -14.02
N ILE A 4 28.72 55.10 -14.56
CA ILE A 4 27.81 53.98 -14.82
C ILE A 4 27.75 53.19 -13.53
N ALA A 5 26.59 53.22 -12.85
CA ALA A 5 26.29 52.38 -11.70
C ALA A 5 25.84 50.99 -12.20
N CYS A 6 26.65 50.01 -11.93
CA CYS A 6 26.34 48.60 -12.25
C CYS A 6 25.44 48.03 -11.15
N LEU A 7 24.15 47.90 -11.44
CA LEU A 7 23.18 47.21 -10.57
C LEU A 7 23.35 45.70 -10.77
N LEU A 8 24.07 45.04 -9.85
CA LEU A 8 24.06 43.57 -9.74
C LEU A 8 22.73 43.16 -9.11
N SER A 9 21.80 42.72 -9.94
CA SER A 9 20.59 42.07 -9.51
C SER A 9 20.91 40.60 -9.17
N THR A 10 21.07 40.30 -7.89
CA THR A 10 21.19 38.93 -7.37
C THR A 10 19.81 38.28 -7.43
N VAL A 11 19.57 37.52 -8.48
CA VAL A 11 18.41 36.59 -8.55
C VAL A 11 18.69 35.44 -7.58
N LEU A 12 18.13 35.54 -6.38
CA LEU A 12 18.11 34.45 -5.41
C LEU A 12 17.12 33.42 -5.90
N LEU A 13 17.62 32.36 -6.58
CA LEU A 13 16.87 31.24 -7.02
C LEU A 13 16.49 30.41 -5.76
N MET A 14 15.29 30.63 -5.21
CA MET A 14 14.73 29.76 -4.17
C MET A 14 14.40 28.42 -4.81
N PHE A 15 15.31 27.48 -4.63
CA PHE A 15 15.05 26.08 -4.91
C PHE A 15 14.08 25.57 -3.83
N ALA A 16 12.77 25.65 -4.11
CA ALA A 16 11.77 25.01 -3.29
C ALA A 16 12.00 23.48 -3.40
N MET A 17 12.71 22.91 -2.43
CA MET A 17 12.74 21.47 -2.26
C MET A 17 11.30 21.05 -1.95
N ALA A 18 10.61 20.51 -2.95
CA ALA A 18 9.38 19.77 -2.74
C ALA A 18 9.73 18.55 -1.88
N VAL A 19 9.50 18.66 -0.58
CA VAL A 19 9.52 17.48 0.31
C VAL A 19 8.41 16.58 -0.21
N PRO A 20 8.71 15.34 -0.66
CA PRO A 20 7.66 14.43 -1.02
C PRO A 20 6.76 14.30 0.21
N ALA A 21 5.47 14.60 0.07
CA ALA A 21 4.49 14.32 1.11
C ALA A 21 4.55 12.81 1.36
N ALA A 22 5.21 12.42 2.44
CA ALA A 22 5.16 11.03 2.90
C ALA A 22 3.68 10.72 3.10
N ALA A 23 3.15 9.75 2.35
CA ALA A 23 1.80 9.25 2.57
C ALA A 23 1.68 8.97 4.07
N ALA A 24 0.65 9.53 4.70
CA ALA A 24 0.49 9.41 6.15
C ALA A 24 0.41 7.92 6.48
N GLU A 25 1.41 7.43 7.18
CA GLU A 25 1.49 6.03 7.57
C GLU A 25 0.30 5.73 8.50
N LEU A 26 -0.58 4.82 8.09
CA LEU A 26 -1.71 4.42 8.93
C LEU A 26 -1.15 3.71 10.17
N SER A 27 -1.49 4.22 11.34
CA SER A 27 -1.09 3.59 12.60
C SER A 27 -2.30 3.18 13.43
N HIS A 28 -2.16 2.09 14.17
CA HIS A 28 -3.14 1.58 15.12
C HIS A 28 -2.54 1.54 16.52
N THR A 29 -3.24 2.13 17.49
CA THR A 29 -2.90 1.95 18.90
C THR A 29 -3.63 0.72 19.43
N VAL A 30 -2.87 -0.27 19.86
CA VAL A 30 -3.38 -1.54 20.38
C VAL A 30 -4.30 -1.30 21.57
N VAL A 31 -5.46 -1.91 21.57
CA VAL A 31 -6.40 -1.94 22.68
C VAL A 31 -6.55 -3.36 23.23
N ARG A 32 -7.14 -3.47 24.44
CA ARG A 32 -7.35 -4.78 25.06
C ARG A 32 -8.18 -5.71 24.19
N GLY A 33 -7.66 -6.89 23.91
CA GLY A 33 -8.31 -7.92 23.08
C GLY A 33 -7.91 -7.89 21.61
N ASP A 34 -7.04 -6.97 21.19
CA ASP A 34 -6.43 -6.98 19.88
C ASP A 34 -5.44 -8.14 19.75
N THR A 35 -5.32 -8.62 18.53
CA THR A 35 -4.28 -9.56 18.10
C THR A 35 -3.83 -9.14 16.70
N MET A 36 -2.61 -9.50 16.30
CA MET A 36 -2.14 -9.23 14.92
C MET A 36 -3.12 -9.75 13.86
N TRP A 37 -3.73 -10.92 14.09
CA TRP A 37 -4.74 -11.48 13.20
C TRP A 37 -6.01 -10.62 13.12
N LYS A 38 -6.56 -10.19 14.27
CA LYS A 38 -7.76 -9.33 14.27
C LYS A 38 -7.52 -7.99 13.59
N LEU A 39 -6.32 -7.43 13.78
CA LEU A 39 -5.94 -6.20 13.09
C LEU A 39 -5.77 -6.42 11.59
N ALA A 40 -5.19 -7.55 11.19
CA ALA A 40 -5.08 -7.93 9.79
C ALA A 40 -6.46 -8.00 9.10
N VAL A 41 -7.43 -8.64 9.74
CA VAL A 41 -8.81 -8.70 9.24
C VAL A 41 -9.45 -7.31 9.22
N LYS A 42 -9.31 -6.53 10.30
CA LYS A 42 -9.89 -5.19 10.44
C LYS A 42 -9.41 -4.25 9.33
N TYR A 43 -8.14 -4.29 9.00
CA TYR A 43 -7.51 -3.41 8.02
C TYR A 43 -7.36 -4.03 6.63
N GLN A 44 -7.87 -5.27 6.43
CA GLN A 44 -7.81 -6.00 5.16
C GLN A 44 -6.39 -6.17 4.61
N VAL A 45 -5.43 -6.40 5.50
CA VAL A 45 -4.02 -6.64 5.20
C VAL A 45 -3.58 -8.01 5.70
N GLY A 46 -2.41 -8.49 5.29
CA GLY A 46 -1.89 -9.75 5.78
C GLY A 46 -1.28 -9.63 7.18
N THR A 47 -1.49 -10.64 8.02
CA THR A 47 -0.83 -10.70 9.35
C THR A 47 0.69 -10.60 9.21
N ARG A 48 1.28 -11.28 8.22
CA ARG A 48 2.72 -11.21 7.94
C ARG A 48 3.16 -9.82 7.51
N GLU A 49 2.32 -9.09 6.79
CA GLU A 49 2.58 -7.72 6.35
C GLU A 49 2.63 -6.77 7.55
N ILE A 50 1.67 -6.89 8.49
CA ILE A 50 1.71 -6.11 9.74
C ILE A 50 2.97 -6.44 10.54
N ILE A 51 3.32 -7.72 10.67
CA ILE A 51 4.53 -8.14 11.39
C ILE A 51 5.78 -7.55 10.74
N ALA A 52 5.90 -7.63 9.43
CA ALA A 52 7.03 -7.07 8.68
C ALA A 52 7.14 -5.54 8.80
N ALA A 53 6.00 -4.84 8.84
CA ALA A 53 5.95 -3.39 9.04
C ALA A 53 6.26 -2.96 10.50
N ASN A 54 6.37 -3.91 11.43
CA ASN A 54 6.57 -3.66 12.85
C ASN A 54 7.73 -4.47 13.44
N PRO A 55 8.96 -4.32 12.92
CA PRO A 55 10.12 -5.07 13.40
C PRO A 55 10.48 -4.76 14.85
N GLN A 56 9.99 -3.64 15.39
CA GLN A 56 10.15 -3.26 16.80
C GLN A 56 9.35 -4.14 17.77
N VAL A 57 8.41 -4.98 17.27
CA VAL A 57 7.62 -5.90 18.09
C VAL A 57 8.34 -7.25 18.18
N PRO A 58 9.00 -7.57 19.30
CA PRO A 58 9.86 -8.76 19.38
C PRO A 58 9.08 -10.07 19.35
N ASN A 59 7.83 -10.07 19.81
CA ASN A 59 6.94 -11.22 19.77
C ASN A 59 5.58 -10.84 19.20
N PRO A 60 5.30 -11.12 17.92
CA PRO A 60 4.04 -10.80 17.29
C PRO A 60 2.81 -11.50 17.89
N ASN A 61 3.02 -12.57 18.65
CA ASN A 61 1.92 -13.26 19.34
C ASN A 61 1.53 -12.56 20.65
N LEU A 62 2.30 -11.56 21.08
CA LEU A 62 2.10 -10.87 22.34
C LEU A 62 2.23 -9.35 22.13
N ILE A 63 1.11 -8.70 21.89
CA ILE A 63 1.00 -7.24 21.79
C ILE A 63 0.25 -6.68 23.01
N TYR A 64 0.62 -5.48 23.43
CA TYR A 64 0.08 -4.86 24.66
C TYR A 64 -0.72 -3.60 24.33
N PRO A 65 -1.78 -3.32 25.08
CA PRO A 65 -2.51 -2.06 24.96
C PRO A 65 -1.56 -0.84 25.07
N GLY A 66 -1.78 0.13 24.19
CA GLY A 66 -0.95 1.33 24.09
C GLY A 66 0.21 1.22 23.10
N GLN A 67 0.59 0.03 22.62
CA GLN A 67 1.56 -0.10 21.55
C GLN A 67 1.02 0.54 20.26
N LYS A 68 1.88 1.29 19.56
CA LYS A 68 1.58 1.77 18.19
C LYS A 68 2.12 0.80 17.18
N LEU A 69 1.25 0.38 16.27
CA LEU A 69 1.59 -0.49 15.16
C LEU A 69 1.38 0.26 13.84
N THR A 70 2.35 0.18 12.97
CA THR A 70 2.23 0.60 11.57
C THR A 70 1.35 -0.40 10.83
N ILE A 71 0.34 0.10 10.15
CA ILE A 71 -0.55 -0.70 9.30
C ILE A 71 -0.17 -0.44 7.84
N PRO A 72 0.41 -1.43 7.14
CA PRO A 72 0.78 -1.27 5.75
C PRO A 72 -0.46 -1.01 4.89
N GLN A 73 -0.35 -0.05 3.98
CA GLN A 73 -1.41 0.29 3.04
C GLN A 73 -1.00 -0.12 1.64
N LEU A 74 -1.95 -0.61 0.89
CA LEU A 74 -1.79 -0.75 -0.55
C LEU A 74 -1.80 0.65 -1.18
N SER A 75 -0.95 0.89 -2.19
CA SER A 75 -0.96 2.18 -2.88
C SER A 75 -2.31 2.41 -3.57
N ASP A 76 -2.77 3.66 -3.57
CA ASP A 76 -4.04 4.04 -4.19
C ASP A 76 -4.09 3.59 -5.66
N SER A 77 -2.99 3.74 -6.40
CA SER A 77 -2.91 3.30 -7.79
C SER A 77 -3.20 1.81 -7.98
N VAL A 78 -2.72 0.93 -7.10
CA VAL A 78 -3.00 -0.51 -7.18
C VAL A 78 -4.46 -0.79 -6.83
N GLN A 79 -5.00 -0.11 -5.82
CA GLN A 79 -6.42 -0.23 -5.46
C GLN A 79 -7.32 0.22 -6.62
N ASP A 80 -7.00 1.33 -7.26
CA ASP A 80 -7.75 1.86 -8.41
C ASP A 80 -7.73 0.88 -9.60
N TYR A 81 -6.56 0.31 -9.93
CA TYR A 81 -6.45 -0.70 -10.98
C TYR A 81 -7.28 -1.95 -10.68
N GLU A 82 -7.23 -2.46 -9.46
CA GLU A 82 -8.02 -3.64 -9.06
C GLU A 82 -9.52 -3.34 -9.11
N ALA A 83 -9.94 -2.19 -8.61
CA ALA A 83 -11.34 -1.76 -8.66
C ALA A 83 -11.82 -1.61 -10.11
N GLU A 84 -11.02 -1.04 -11.01
CA GLU A 84 -11.35 -0.87 -12.41
C GLU A 84 -11.49 -2.23 -13.12
N VAL A 85 -10.59 -3.18 -12.87
CA VAL A 85 -10.72 -4.55 -13.42
C VAL A 85 -12.02 -5.21 -12.99
N ILE A 86 -12.38 -5.10 -11.70
CA ILE A 86 -13.63 -5.65 -11.17
C ILE A 86 -14.84 -4.97 -11.84
N ARG A 87 -14.81 -3.64 -11.99
CA ARG A 87 -15.85 -2.87 -12.65
C ARG A 87 -16.05 -3.34 -14.10
N LEU A 88 -14.97 -3.41 -14.88
CA LEU A 88 -15.03 -3.84 -16.28
C LEU A 88 -15.57 -5.27 -16.44
N VAL A 89 -15.13 -6.19 -15.61
CA VAL A 89 -15.65 -7.57 -15.58
C VAL A 89 -17.15 -7.57 -15.28
N ASN A 90 -17.59 -6.79 -14.30
CA ASN A 90 -19.00 -6.71 -13.92
C ASN A 90 -19.87 -6.06 -15.00
N ASP A 91 -19.34 -5.09 -15.73
CA ASP A 91 -20.04 -4.49 -16.89
C ASP A 91 -20.29 -5.54 -17.98
N ILE A 92 -19.27 -6.35 -18.32
CA ILE A 92 -19.42 -7.43 -19.30
C ILE A 92 -20.41 -8.49 -18.79
N ARG A 93 -20.33 -8.86 -17.50
CA ARG A 93 -21.28 -9.80 -16.89
C ARG A 93 -22.71 -9.30 -16.98
N LYS A 94 -22.94 -8.03 -16.67
CA LYS A 94 -24.27 -7.38 -16.77
C LYS A 94 -24.82 -7.40 -18.19
N GLN A 95 -23.96 -7.11 -19.19
CA GLN A 95 -24.35 -7.18 -20.62
C GLN A 95 -24.78 -8.59 -21.04
N ASN A 96 -24.27 -9.63 -20.37
CA ASN A 96 -24.61 -11.03 -20.62
C ASN A 96 -25.67 -11.57 -19.64
N GLY A 97 -26.39 -10.73 -18.90
CA GLY A 97 -27.44 -11.13 -17.97
C GLY A 97 -26.94 -11.88 -16.72
N LEU A 98 -25.65 -11.81 -16.43
CA LEU A 98 -25.05 -12.48 -15.28
C LEU A 98 -25.00 -11.55 -14.06
N LYS A 99 -25.14 -12.13 -12.86
CA LYS A 99 -24.99 -11.37 -11.61
C LYS A 99 -23.55 -10.85 -11.46
N PRO A 100 -23.36 -9.63 -10.93
CA PRO A 100 -22.04 -9.09 -10.68
C PRO A 100 -21.28 -9.94 -9.64
N LEU A 101 -19.95 -9.96 -9.75
CA LEU A 101 -19.06 -10.52 -8.75
C LEU A 101 -18.79 -9.49 -7.64
N ALA A 102 -18.70 -9.96 -6.42
CA ALA A 102 -18.25 -9.15 -5.29
C ALA A 102 -16.72 -9.28 -5.12
N ALA A 103 -16.07 -8.17 -4.80
CA ALA A 103 -14.67 -8.19 -4.41
C ALA A 103 -14.48 -8.96 -3.10
N ASN A 104 -13.42 -9.76 -3.05
CA ASN A 104 -12.98 -10.44 -1.82
C ASN A 104 -11.53 -10.03 -1.55
N TRP A 105 -11.31 -9.32 -0.45
CA TRP A 105 -10.00 -8.76 -0.13
C TRP A 105 -8.93 -9.84 0.10
N GLU A 106 -9.29 -10.99 0.67
CA GLU A 106 -8.35 -12.11 0.89
C GLU A 106 -7.88 -12.70 -0.43
N LEU A 107 -8.82 -12.93 -1.35
CA LEU A 107 -8.51 -13.42 -2.70
C LEU A 107 -7.68 -12.41 -3.50
N SER A 108 -8.03 -11.14 -3.47
CA SER A 108 -7.24 -10.07 -4.12
C SER A 108 -5.81 -10.05 -3.58
N ARG A 109 -5.64 -10.18 -2.27
CA ARG A 109 -4.32 -10.25 -1.65
C ARG A 109 -3.52 -11.45 -2.13
N VAL A 110 -4.12 -12.63 -2.17
CA VAL A 110 -3.46 -13.86 -2.68
C VAL A 110 -3.07 -13.70 -4.15
N ALA A 111 -3.94 -13.11 -4.96
CA ALA A 111 -3.65 -12.83 -6.36
C ALA A 111 -2.46 -11.88 -6.53
N ARG A 112 -2.39 -10.80 -5.72
CA ARG A 112 -1.24 -9.88 -5.70
C ARG A 112 0.07 -10.59 -5.35
N TYR A 113 0.05 -11.43 -4.31
CA TYR A 113 1.24 -12.22 -3.95
C TYR A 113 1.70 -13.12 -5.08
N LYS A 114 0.76 -13.78 -5.75
CA LYS A 114 1.09 -14.64 -6.89
C LYS A 114 1.67 -13.83 -8.06
N SER A 115 1.09 -12.68 -8.36
CA SER A 115 1.59 -11.79 -9.42
C SER A 115 3.00 -11.27 -9.09
N GLN A 116 3.22 -10.86 -7.84
CA GLN A 116 4.54 -10.39 -7.39
C GLN A 116 5.57 -11.52 -7.43
N ASP A 117 5.23 -12.73 -6.97
CA ASP A 117 6.11 -13.90 -7.04
C ASP A 117 6.53 -14.23 -8.48
N MET A 118 5.59 -14.09 -9.45
CA MET A 118 5.91 -14.27 -10.87
C MET A 118 6.87 -13.20 -11.39
N VAL A 119 6.71 -11.95 -10.97
CA VAL A 119 7.62 -10.85 -11.34
C VAL A 119 9.01 -11.06 -10.73
N ASP A 120 9.08 -11.31 -9.43
CA ASP A 120 10.33 -11.42 -8.69
C ASP A 120 11.17 -12.60 -9.16
N LYS A 121 10.52 -13.72 -9.46
CA LYS A 121 11.17 -14.96 -9.93
C LYS A 121 11.18 -15.12 -11.45
N LYS A 122 10.70 -14.13 -12.19
CA LYS A 122 10.72 -14.06 -13.66
C LYS A 122 10.12 -15.31 -14.34
N TYR A 123 8.94 -15.74 -13.89
CA TYR A 123 8.19 -16.82 -14.51
C TYR A 123 6.72 -16.44 -14.72
N PHE A 124 6.03 -17.17 -15.58
CA PHE A 124 4.59 -17.02 -15.77
C PHE A 124 3.94 -18.40 -15.78
N SER A 125 3.37 -18.81 -14.65
CA SER A 125 2.76 -20.12 -14.47
C SER A 125 1.80 -20.14 -13.28
N HIS A 126 0.78 -20.97 -13.31
CA HIS A 126 -0.08 -21.25 -12.16
C HIS A 126 0.68 -21.96 -11.04
N THR A 127 1.67 -22.77 -11.38
CA THR A 127 2.53 -23.44 -10.40
C THR A 127 3.65 -22.48 -9.98
N SER A 128 3.80 -22.24 -8.68
CA SER A 128 4.93 -21.47 -8.17
C SER A 128 6.21 -22.30 -8.28
N SER A 129 7.28 -21.70 -8.78
CA SER A 129 8.60 -22.31 -8.73
C SER A 129 9.01 -22.41 -7.26
N ARG A 130 8.96 -23.61 -6.70
CA ARG A 130 9.58 -23.89 -5.41
C ARG A 130 11.08 -24.03 -5.66
N VAL A 131 11.83 -23.05 -5.18
CA VAL A 131 13.28 -23.17 -5.02
C VAL A 131 13.56 -23.52 -3.58
#